data_12a1a1755b41e8e461a63fe0617681e4
#
_entry.id   12a1a1755b41e8e461a63fe0617681e4
#
_cell.length_a   1.000
_cell.length_b   1.000
_cell.length_c   1.000
_cell.angle_alpha   90.00
_cell.angle_beta   90.00
_cell.angle_gamma   90.00
#
_symmetry.space_group_name_H-M   'P 1'
#
loop_
_entity.id
_entity.type
_entity.pdbx_description
1 polymer ?
#
loop_
_entity_poly.entity_id
_entity_poly.type
_entity_poly.pdbx_seq_one_letter_code
_entity_poly.pdbx_strand_id
1 'polypeptide(L)'
;MKTLEELQEIRERAKAEKKVCSYRVHVCGGTGCTSSGSPRIIEKLEEEIKANGLEDDVEIVKTGCFGLCALGPIMIVHPENAFYSMVKEEDIPEIVREHLKNGNVVKRLLYEETTKADHILPLEETNFYKKQHRVALRNCGEISPEHIEEYIGRDGYAALGKVLTEM
;
A
#
# COMPACT_ATOMS: atom_id res chain seq x y z
N MET A 1 10.77 1.05 23.88
CA MET A 1 10.85 -0.43 23.84
C MET A 1 12.16 -0.83 24.48
N LYS A 2 12.07 -1.53 25.60
CA LYS A 2 13.23 -1.94 26.41
C LYS A 2 13.24 -3.45 26.71
N THR A 3 12.11 -4.14 26.52
CA THR A 3 11.96 -5.56 26.78
C THR A 3 11.32 -6.30 25.62
N LEU A 4 11.45 -7.64 25.57
CA LEU A 4 10.75 -8.48 24.59
C LEU A 4 9.23 -8.52 24.81
N GLU A 5 8.80 -8.37 26.07
CA GLU A 5 7.38 -8.30 26.40
C GLU A 5 6.73 -7.07 25.78
N GLU A 6 7.36 -5.88 25.93
CA GLU A 6 6.91 -4.66 25.26
C GLU A 6 6.87 -4.82 23.72
N LEU A 7 7.84 -5.52 23.12
CA LEU A 7 7.83 -5.80 21.67
C LEU A 7 6.64 -6.67 21.27
N GLN A 8 6.31 -7.68 22.07
CA GLN A 8 5.15 -8.53 21.84
C GLN A 8 3.84 -7.78 21.98
N GLU A 9 3.70 -6.95 23.01
CA GLU A 9 2.53 -6.09 23.22
C GLU A 9 2.29 -5.15 22.03
N ILE A 10 3.35 -4.48 21.54
CA ILE A 10 3.26 -3.62 20.34
C ILE A 10 2.83 -4.44 19.12
N ARG A 11 3.39 -5.65 18.94
CA ARG A 11 3.03 -6.54 17.84
C ARG A 11 1.56 -6.92 17.86
N GLU A 12 1.05 -7.38 18.99
CA GLU A 12 -0.34 -7.78 19.12
C GLU A 12 -1.28 -6.59 18.94
N ARG A 13 -0.93 -5.42 19.48
CA ARG A 13 -1.67 -4.17 19.26
C ARG A 13 -1.69 -3.79 17.76
N ALA A 14 -0.54 -3.77 17.10
CA ALA A 14 -0.46 -3.44 15.67
C ALA A 14 -1.23 -4.41 14.76
N LYS A 15 -1.37 -5.68 15.18
CA LYS A 15 -2.23 -6.66 14.49
C LYS A 15 -3.72 -6.42 14.76
N ALA A 16 -4.07 -6.02 15.98
CA ALA A 16 -5.45 -5.78 16.40
C ALA A 16 -6.00 -4.43 15.89
N GLU A 17 -5.15 -3.41 15.83
CA GLU A 17 -5.51 -2.04 15.46
C GLU A 17 -5.62 -1.81 13.93
N LYS A 18 -5.64 -2.86 13.11
CA LYS A 18 -5.95 -2.66 11.69
C LYS A 18 -7.28 -1.94 11.57
N LYS A 19 -7.25 -0.68 11.14
CA LYS A 19 -8.45 0.11 10.87
C LYS A 19 -9.36 -0.73 9.98
N VAL A 20 -10.57 -0.97 10.43
CA VAL A 20 -11.60 -1.61 9.60
C VAL A 20 -12.09 -0.53 8.65
N CYS A 21 -11.46 -0.44 7.48
CA CYS A 21 -11.83 0.45 6.40
C CYS A 21 -12.34 -0.38 5.21
N SER A 22 -13.23 0.20 4.44
CA SER A 22 -13.77 -0.43 3.22
C SER A 22 -12.70 -0.51 2.14
N TYR A 23 -11.84 0.51 2.06
CA TYR A 23 -10.75 0.60 1.09
C TYR A 23 -9.42 0.93 1.75
N ARG A 24 -8.37 0.30 1.26
CA ARG A 24 -6.99 0.62 1.60
C ARG A 24 -6.22 0.99 0.33
N VAL A 25 -5.76 2.23 0.27
CA VAL A 25 -5.09 2.81 -0.90
C VAL A 25 -3.59 2.88 -0.66
N HIS A 26 -2.84 2.00 -1.30
CA HIS A 26 -1.37 2.00 -1.23
C HIS A 26 -0.79 2.90 -2.31
N VAL A 27 -0.05 3.92 -1.94
CA VAL A 27 0.64 4.83 -2.87
C VAL A 27 2.14 4.65 -2.74
N CYS A 28 2.83 4.47 -3.85
CA CYS A 28 4.28 4.28 -3.86
C CYS A 28 5.03 5.56 -3.42
N GLY A 29 5.75 5.45 -2.31
CA GLY A 29 6.65 6.48 -1.78
C GLY A 29 8.13 6.28 -2.17
N GLY A 30 8.44 5.36 -3.10
CA GLY A 30 9.80 5.18 -3.60
C GLY A 30 10.30 6.40 -4.38
N THR A 31 11.63 6.61 -4.43
CA THR A 31 12.27 7.80 -5.00
C THR A 31 11.77 8.14 -6.41
N GLY A 32 11.63 7.14 -7.30
CA GLY A 32 11.12 7.36 -8.65
C GLY A 32 9.69 7.90 -8.68
N CYS A 33 8.78 7.32 -7.91
CA CYS A 33 7.40 7.80 -7.81
C CYS A 33 7.31 9.17 -7.13
N THR A 34 8.14 9.41 -6.10
CA THR A 34 8.23 10.72 -5.44
C THR A 34 8.68 11.81 -6.42
N SER A 35 9.70 11.54 -7.24
CA SER A 35 10.15 12.46 -8.29
C SER A 35 9.10 12.68 -9.38
N SER A 36 8.21 11.72 -9.59
CA SER A 36 7.11 11.79 -10.56
C SER A 36 5.80 12.34 -9.97
N GLY A 37 5.81 12.86 -8.73
CA GLY A 37 4.70 13.59 -8.14
C GLY A 37 3.81 12.80 -7.18
N SER A 38 4.21 11.59 -6.71
CA SER A 38 3.37 10.84 -5.75
C SER A 38 3.01 11.60 -4.46
N PRO A 39 3.81 12.54 -3.92
CA PRO A 39 3.38 13.33 -2.78
C PRO A 39 2.12 14.16 -3.08
N ARG A 40 2.05 14.81 -4.25
CA ARG A 40 0.86 15.59 -4.66
C ARG A 40 -0.36 14.72 -4.87
N ILE A 41 -0.15 13.49 -5.36
CA ILE A 41 -1.21 12.48 -5.48
C ILE A 41 -1.79 12.15 -4.10
N ILE A 42 -0.93 11.96 -3.08
CA ILE A 42 -1.37 11.69 -1.70
C ILE A 42 -2.15 12.89 -1.15
N GLU A 43 -1.61 14.10 -1.25
CA GLU A 43 -2.27 15.34 -0.81
C GLU A 43 -3.66 15.48 -1.48
N LYS A 44 -3.73 15.26 -2.79
CA LYS A 44 -4.99 15.34 -3.54
C LYS A 44 -5.99 14.24 -3.16
N LEU A 45 -5.50 13.02 -2.87
CA LEU A 45 -6.33 11.94 -2.34
C LEU A 45 -6.95 12.32 -0.99
N GLU A 46 -6.17 12.86 -0.07
CA GLU A 46 -6.65 13.30 1.25
C GLU A 46 -7.73 14.38 1.12
N GLU A 47 -7.52 15.38 0.24
CA GLU A 47 -8.50 16.41 -0.05
C GLU A 47 -9.81 15.84 -0.60
N GLU A 48 -9.74 14.98 -1.62
CA GLU A 48 -10.92 14.41 -2.28
C GLU A 48 -11.67 13.42 -1.38
N ILE A 49 -10.97 12.60 -0.59
CA ILE A 49 -11.57 11.70 0.40
C ILE A 49 -12.35 12.51 1.43
N LYS A 50 -11.76 13.59 1.95
CA LYS A 50 -12.41 14.50 2.89
C LYS A 50 -13.61 15.21 2.26
N ALA A 51 -13.46 15.74 1.05
CA ALA A 51 -14.54 16.40 0.33
C ALA A 51 -15.75 15.51 0.04
N ASN A 52 -15.53 14.18 -0.04
CA ASN A 52 -16.56 13.17 -0.26
C ASN A 52 -17.05 12.49 1.02
N GLY A 53 -16.51 12.81 2.21
CA GLY A 53 -16.90 12.23 3.50
C GLY A 53 -16.54 10.75 3.63
N LEU A 54 -15.39 10.33 3.09
CA LEU A 54 -14.91 8.94 3.07
C LEU A 54 -13.76 8.68 4.05
N GLU A 55 -13.51 9.58 5.01
CA GLU A 55 -12.36 9.52 5.93
C GLU A 55 -12.37 8.29 6.85
N ASP A 56 -13.57 7.80 7.17
CA ASP A 56 -13.72 6.58 7.97
C ASP A 56 -13.67 5.30 7.15
N ASP A 57 -13.96 5.38 5.85
CA ASP A 57 -14.04 4.24 4.94
C ASP A 57 -12.74 3.98 4.18
N VAL A 58 -11.85 4.97 4.06
CA VAL A 58 -10.63 4.88 3.25
C VAL A 58 -9.40 5.15 4.10
N GLU A 59 -8.42 4.26 3.99
CA GLU A 59 -7.08 4.43 4.57
C GLU A 59 -6.05 4.62 3.46
N ILE A 60 -5.27 5.71 3.53
CA ILE A 60 -4.13 5.94 2.63
C ILE A 60 -2.86 5.44 3.30
N VAL A 61 -2.09 4.60 2.60
CA VAL A 61 -0.79 4.11 3.06
C VAL A 61 0.29 4.50 2.07
N LYS A 62 1.19 5.39 2.49
CA LYS A 62 2.41 5.66 1.73
C LYS A 62 3.36 4.50 1.94
N THR A 63 3.53 3.66 0.92
CA THR A 63 4.35 2.45 1.02
C THR A 63 5.79 2.66 0.56
N GLY A 64 6.65 1.67 0.83
CA GLY A 64 7.95 1.55 0.16
C GLY A 64 7.81 1.29 -1.35
N CYS A 65 8.96 1.18 -2.03
CA CYS A 65 9.00 1.01 -3.48
C CYS A 65 8.45 -0.35 -3.94
N PHE A 66 7.54 -0.37 -4.92
CA PHE A 66 7.06 -1.60 -5.56
C PHE A 66 8.10 -2.23 -6.52
N GLY A 67 9.14 -1.51 -6.92
CA GLY A 67 10.14 -2.01 -7.85
C GLY A 67 9.79 -1.83 -9.34
N LEU A 68 8.65 -1.23 -9.66
CA LEU A 68 8.13 -1.02 -11.02
C LEU A 68 8.19 0.47 -11.40
N CYS A 69 9.33 1.13 -11.21
CA CYS A 69 9.49 2.58 -11.37
C CYS A 69 9.09 3.11 -12.76
N ALA A 70 9.20 2.30 -13.82
CA ALA A 70 8.77 2.66 -15.16
C ALA A 70 7.24 2.87 -15.28
N LEU A 71 6.46 2.33 -14.33
CA LEU A 71 5.00 2.46 -14.26
C LEU A 71 4.55 3.53 -13.26
N GLY A 72 5.49 4.25 -12.65
CA GLY A 72 5.17 5.26 -11.63
C GLY A 72 4.59 6.56 -12.17
N PRO A 73 3.86 7.28 -11.33
CA PRO A 73 3.39 6.95 -9.99
C PRO A 73 2.42 5.76 -9.94
N ILE A 74 2.59 4.91 -8.91
CA ILE A 74 1.82 3.68 -8.74
C ILE A 74 0.90 3.81 -7.54
N MET A 75 -0.34 3.32 -7.72
CA MET A 75 -1.34 3.20 -6.66
C MET A 75 -2.03 1.84 -6.74
N ILE A 76 -2.23 1.19 -5.60
CA ILE A 76 -3.03 -0.04 -5.50
C ILE A 76 -4.20 0.20 -4.56
N VAL A 77 -5.39 -0.14 -5.00
CA VAL A 77 -6.62 -0.04 -4.19
C VAL A 77 -7.09 -1.45 -3.82
N HIS A 78 -7.18 -1.70 -2.52
CA HIS A 78 -7.75 -2.92 -1.95
C HIS A 78 -9.19 -2.68 -1.49
N PRO A 79 -10.05 -3.71 -1.55
CA PRO A 79 -9.76 -5.14 -1.71
C PRO A 79 -9.62 -5.66 -3.15
N GLU A 80 -9.99 -4.91 -4.19
CA GLU A 80 -10.00 -5.36 -5.59
C GLU A 80 -8.60 -5.61 -6.15
N ASN A 81 -7.54 -5.19 -5.47
CA ASN A 81 -6.16 -5.19 -5.95
C ASN A 81 -5.99 -4.40 -7.26
N ALA A 82 -6.78 -3.33 -7.42
CA ALA A 82 -6.74 -2.49 -8.61
C ALA A 82 -5.39 -1.76 -8.69
N PHE A 83 -4.51 -2.24 -9.56
CA PHE A 83 -3.19 -1.69 -9.78
C PHE A 83 -3.27 -0.57 -10.83
N TYR A 84 -3.24 0.66 -10.36
CA TYR A 84 -3.19 1.86 -11.19
C TYR A 84 -1.75 2.27 -11.47
N SER A 85 -1.44 2.51 -12.74
CA SER A 85 -0.11 2.92 -13.20
C SER A 85 -0.14 4.30 -13.83
N MET A 86 1.00 5.02 -13.79
CA MET A 86 1.17 6.36 -14.35
C MET A 86 0.09 7.35 -13.89
N VAL A 87 -0.34 7.20 -12.63
CA VAL A 87 -1.40 8.02 -12.02
C VAL A 87 -0.95 9.47 -11.95
N LYS A 88 -1.84 10.39 -12.31
CA LYS A 88 -1.63 11.82 -12.22
C LYS A 88 -2.58 12.43 -11.20
N GLU A 89 -2.24 13.61 -10.72
CA GLU A 89 -3.06 14.40 -9.81
C GLU A 89 -4.48 14.63 -10.35
N GLU A 90 -4.60 14.85 -11.66
CA GLU A 90 -5.88 15.03 -12.37
C GLU A 90 -6.78 13.79 -12.43
N ASP A 91 -6.23 12.61 -12.18
CA ASP A 91 -6.98 11.35 -12.15
C ASP A 91 -7.67 11.09 -10.79
N ILE A 92 -7.20 11.75 -9.73
CA ILE A 92 -7.63 11.46 -8.35
C ILE A 92 -9.13 11.72 -8.12
N PRO A 93 -9.73 12.84 -8.60
CA PRO A 93 -11.17 13.04 -8.43
C PRO A 93 -12.02 11.92 -9.08
N GLU A 94 -11.58 11.38 -10.23
CA GLU A 94 -12.25 10.26 -10.88
C GLU A 94 -12.12 8.97 -10.06
N ILE A 95 -10.90 8.65 -9.57
CA ILE A 95 -10.65 7.46 -8.75
C ILE A 95 -11.50 7.51 -7.47
N VAL A 96 -11.53 8.64 -6.78
CA VAL A 96 -12.31 8.78 -5.54
C VAL A 96 -13.81 8.63 -5.82
N ARG A 97 -14.34 9.30 -6.85
CA ARG A 97 -15.75 9.24 -7.18
C ARG A 97 -16.19 7.87 -7.70
N GLU A 98 -15.46 7.32 -8.69
CA GLU A 98 -15.87 6.08 -9.34
C GLU A 98 -15.49 4.86 -8.53
N HIS A 99 -14.24 4.77 -8.06
CA HIS A 99 -13.79 3.55 -7.38
C HIS A 99 -14.12 3.58 -5.89
N LEU A 100 -13.67 4.59 -5.13
CA LEU A 100 -13.80 4.57 -3.68
C LEU A 100 -15.24 4.83 -3.19
N LYS A 101 -16.04 5.58 -3.95
CA LYS A 101 -17.42 5.90 -3.58
C LYS A 101 -18.44 4.98 -4.23
N ASN A 102 -18.28 4.68 -5.53
CA ASN A 102 -19.27 3.92 -6.32
C ASN A 102 -18.87 2.44 -6.54
N GLY A 103 -17.66 2.02 -6.14
CA GLY A 103 -17.17 0.65 -6.33
C GLY A 103 -16.79 0.30 -7.78
N ASN A 104 -16.70 1.27 -8.68
CA ASN A 104 -16.41 1.06 -10.10
C ASN A 104 -14.93 1.31 -10.41
N VAL A 105 -14.16 0.27 -10.64
CA VAL A 105 -12.74 0.40 -10.98
C VAL A 105 -12.53 1.23 -12.26
N VAL A 106 -11.59 2.19 -12.22
CA VAL A 106 -11.24 3.07 -13.36
C VAL A 106 -10.35 2.32 -14.35
N LYS A 107 -10.96 1.60 -15.29
CA LYS A 107 -10.27 0.65 -16.21
C LYS A 107 -9.13 1.27 -17.02
N ARG A 108 -9.25 2.56 -17.41
CA ARG A 108 -8.22 3.24 -18.23
C ARG A 108 -6.86 3.40 -17.53
N LEU A 109 -6.84 3.35 -16.20
CA LEU A 109 -5.64 3.51 -15.37
C LEU A 109 -5.02 2.18 -14.95
N LEU A 110 -5.74 1.08 -15.16
CA LEU A 110 -5.24 -0.25 -14.80
C LEU A 110 -4.00 -0.62 -15.61
N TYR A 111 -3.04 -1.22 -14.94
CA TYR A 111 -1.89 -1.83 -15.61
C TYR A 111 -2.33 -3.05 -16.44
N GLU A 112 -1.95 -3.09 -17.71
CA GLU A 112 -2.43 -4.11 -18.67
C GLU A 112 -2.21 -5.55 -18.21
N GLU A 113 -1.05 -5.85 -17.58
CA GLU A 113 -0.76 -7.21 -17.11
C GLU A 113 -1.67 -7.68 -15.98
N THR A 114 -2.28 -6.75 -15.23
CA THR A 114 -3.25 -7.07 -14.18
C THR A 114 -4.68 -7.14 -14.68
N THR A 115 -4.92 -6.87 -15.97
CA THR A 115 -6.24 -6.86 -16.56
C THR A 115 -6.43 -8.08 -17.43
N LYS A 116 -7.30 -9.01 -17.03
CA LYS A 116 -7.74 -10.13 -17.87
C LYS A 116 -9.24 -10.13 -18.00
N ALA A 117 -9.71 -10.13 -19.24
CA ALA A 117 -11.10 -10.17 -19.70
C ALA A 117 -12.17 -9.67 -18.69
N ASP A 118 -12.37 -10.36 -17.57
CA ASP A 118 -13.45 -10.07 -16.60
C ASP A 118 -12.98 -9.93 -15.15
N HIS A 119 -11.67 -9.99 -14.87
CA HIS A 119 -11.16 -9.85 -13.49
C HIS A 119 -9.78 -9.18 -13.42
N ILE A 120 -9.53 -8.56 -12.26
CA ILE A 120 -8.24 -7.95 -11.95
C ILE A 120 -7.36 -9.00 -11.28
N LEU A 121 -6.15 -9.17 -11.81
CA LEU A 121 -5.15 -10.04 -11.22
C LEU A 121 -4.35 -9.28 -10.16
N PRO A 122 -4.01 -9.93 -9.05
CA PRO A 122 -3.09 -9.35 -8.08
C PRO A 122 -1.70 -9.15 -8.69
N LEU A 123 -0.97 -8.19 -8.13
CA LEU A 123 0.37 -7.81 -8.61
C LEU A 123 1.34 -8.99 -8.67
N GLU A 124 1.20 -9.93 -7.76
CA GLU A 124 2.02 -11.15 -7.64
C GLU A 124 1.94 -12.04 -8.88
N GLU A 125 0.84 -11.97 -9.62
CA GLU A 125 0.63 -12.76 -10.84
C GLU A 125 1.20 -12.11 -12.11
N THR A 126 1.71 -10.88 -12.03
CA THR A 126 2.36 -10.22 -13.16
C THR A 126 3.67 -10.93 -13.55
N ASN A 127 4.10 -10.75 -14.82
CA ASN A 127 5.30 -11.38 -15.34
C ASN A 127 6.58 -11.04 -14.57
N PHE A 128 6.63 -9.85 -13.98
CA PHE A 128 7.74 -9.42 -13.14
C PHE A 128 7.69 -10.10 -11.77
N TYR A 129 6.56 -10.02 -11.05
CA TYR A 129 6.47 -10.45 -9.66
C TYR A 129 6.44 -11.98 -9.51
N LYS A 130 5.75 -12.71 -10.37
CA LYS A 130 5.70 -14.19 -10.29
C LYS A 130 7.06 -14.89 -10.40
N LYS A 131 8.07 -14.17 -10.90
CA LYS A 131 9.47 -14.66 -10.97
C LYS A 131 10.32 -14.20 -9.80
N GLN A 132 9.75 -13.42 -8.86
CA GLN A 132 10.46 -12.88 -7.70
C GLN A 132 10.19 -13.71 -6.46
N HIS A 133 11.23 -13.94 -5.67
CA HIS A 133 11.11 -14.44 -4.31
C HIS A 133 11.67 -13.39 -3.36
N ARG A 134 10.80 -12.49 -2.91
CA ARG A 134 11.20 -11.32 -2.10
C ARG A 134 11.35 -11.73 -0.63
N VAL A 135 12.58 -11.87 -0.16
CA VAL A 135 12.90 -12.13 1.25
C VAL A 135 13.15 -10.82 2.00
N ALA A 136 14.19 -10.09 1.61
CA ALA A 136 14.54 -8.82 2.24
C ALA A 136 13.52 -7.71 1.95
N LEU A 137 12.92 -7.71 0.77
CA LEU A 137 11.96 -6.68 0.30
C LEU A 137 10.49 -7.11 0.47
N ARG A 138 10.21 -8.12 1.29
CA ARG A 138 8.86 -8.67 1.46
C ARG A 138 7.81 -7.65 1.90
N ASN A 139 8.23 -6.64 2.65
CA ASN A 139 7.35 -5.59 3.17
C ASN A 139 7.24 -4.37 2.25
N CYS A 140 8.05 -4.29 1.17
CA CYS A 140 7.99 -3.17 0.23
C CYS A 140 6.70 -3.21 -0.58
N GLY A 141 5.97 -2.09 -0.61
CA GLY A 141 4.64 -2.01 -1.22
C GLY A 141 3.48 -2.42 -0.30
N GLU A 142 3.78 -2.95 0.91
CA GLU A 142 2.80 -3.52 1.82
C GLU A 142 2.54 -2.68 3.07
N ILE A 143 3.60 -2.06 3.59
CA ILE A 143 3.55 -1.27 4.83
C ILE A 143 4.11 0.14 4.61
N SER A 144 3.74 1.05 5.51
CA SER A 144 4.40 2.35 5.59
C SER A 144 5.81 2.20 6.18
N PRO A 145 6.87 2.67 5.49
CA PRO A 145 8.22 2.67 6.05
C PRO A 145 8.41 3.71 7.16
N GLU A 146 7.45 4.61 7.35
CA GLU A 146 7.49 5.70 8.34
C GLU A 146 6.83 5.29 9.66
N HIS A 147 6.09 4.15 9.71
CA HIS A 147 5.39 3.64 10.87
C HIS A 147 6.03 2.35 11.38
N ILE A 148 6.80 2.46 12.47
CA ILE A 148 7.54 1.33 13.04
C ILE A 148 6.62 0.21 13.55
N GLU A 149 5.42 0.54 13.99
CA GLU A 149 4.42 -0.40 14.48
C GLU A 149 4.00 -1.39 13.38
N GLU A 150 3.87 -0.94 12.14
CA GLU A 150 3.56 -1.83 11.02
C GLU A 150 4.69 -2.84 10.75
N TYR A 151 5.95 -2.42 10.89
CA TYR A 151 7.09 -3.30 10.79
C TYR A 151 7.14 -4.32 11.94
N ILE A 152 6.89 -3.89 13.16
CA ILE A 152 6.82 -4.77 14.34
C ILE A 152 5.65 -5.76 14.19
N GLY A 153 4.49 -5.30 13.71
CA GLY A 153 3.33 -6.13 13.43
C GLY A 153 3.59 -7.27 12.42
N ARG A 154 4.61 -7.10 11.56
CA ARG A 154 5.10 -8.11 10.62
C ARG A 154 6.39 -8.80 11.08
N ASP A 155 6.49 -9.08 12.37
CA ASP A 155 7.61 -9.74 13.04
C ASP A 155 8.95 -8.98 12.98
N GLY A 156 8.89 -7.65 12.80
CA GLY A 156 10.05 -6.78 12.92
C GLY A 156 10.74 -6.95 14.27
N TYR A 157 12.06 -6.98 14.27
CA TYR A 157 12.91 -7.21 15.45
C TYR A 157 12.76 -8.56 16.16
N ALA A 158 11.92 -9.49 15.70
CA ALA A 158 11.78 -10.82 16.31
C ALA A 158 13.10 -11.60 16.32
N ALA A 159 13.82 -11.60 15.18
CA ALA A 159 15.12 -12.27 15.09
C ALA A 159 16.17 -11.64 15.99
N LEU A 160 16.19 -10.30 16.11
CA LEU A 160 17.09 -9.61 17.03
C LEU A 160 16.78 -10.00 18.50
N GLY A 161 15.50 -10.01 18.84
CA GLY A 161 15.07 -10.46 20.17
C GLY A 161 15.59 -11.85 20.50
N LYS A 162 15.44 -12.81 19.60
CA LYS A 162 15.94 -14.18 19.75
C LYS A 162 17.45 -14.24 19.96
N VAL A 163 18.23 -13.50 19.15
CA VAL A 163 19.69 -13.48 19.28
C VAL A 163 20.13 -12.94 20.65
N LEU A 164 19.44 -11.91 21.16
CA LEU A 164 19.81 -11.26 22.43
C LEU A 164 19.43 -12.08 23.68
N THR A 165 18.53 -13.04 23.56
CA THR A 165 18.02 -13.80 24.72
C THR A 165 18.33 -15.30 24.70
N GLU A 166 18.56 -15.88 23.53
CA GLU A 166 18.71 -17.34 23.38
C GLU A 166 20.11 -17.73 22.83
N MET A 167 20.92 -16.77 22.37
CA MET A 167 22.26 -17.00 21.79
C MET A 167 23.34 -16.27 22.55
#